data_a3ed0cf1a6cf0e4a88fbd3619502ee02
#
_entry.id   a3ed0cf1a6cf0e4a88fbd3619502ee02
#
_cell.length_a   1.000
_cell.length_b   1.000
_cell.length_c   1.000
_cell.angle_alpha   90.00
_cell.angle_beta   90.00
_cell.angle_gamma   90.00
#
_symmetry.space_group_name_H-M   'P 1'
#
loop_
_entity.id
_entity.type
_entity.pdbx_description
1 polymer ?
#
loop_
_entity_poly.entity_id
_entity_poly.type
_entity_poly.pdbx_seq_one_letter_code
_entity_poly.pdbx_strand_id
1 'polypeptide(L)'
;INHNLQQQVLAMYQKMFVDSPNDNRKTCRADEYFDISIGKTPPRKEAEWFKTVQVDNIVWVSIADMGNCGLFIADSSEYLSPAAVKKFNVAIVPDNTVLLSFKLTVGRIAITDGWMTTNEAIAHFKTQNKFINEYLYCYLKSYNFQTLGSTSSIATAVNSKIIKAMPFVVPTDDELAVFHNFAAPIFEKIKACQHENVQLTRLRDSLLPKLMSGEIDVSEVKI
;
A
#
# COMPACT_ATOMS: atom_id res chain seq x y z
N ILE A 1 10.84 -13.51 7.31
CA ILE A 1 11.65 -12.31 7.53
C ILE A 1 10.74 -11.08 7.52
N ASN A 2 10.06 -10.74 6.44
CA ASN A 2 9.26 -9.51 6.30
C ASN A 2 8.18 -9.35 7.38
N HIS A 3 7.48 -10.41 7.75
CA HIS A 3 6.49 -10.37 8.82
C HIS A 3 7.12 -9.95 10.16
N ASN A 4 8.27 -10.53 10.53
CA ASN A 4 8.95 -10.20 11.79
C ASN A 4 9.45 -8.73 11.79
N LEU A 5 9.95 -8.24 10.66
CA LEU A 5 10.37 -6.85 10.51
C LEU A 5 9.19 -5.89 10.68
N GLN A 6 8.04 -6.19 10.07
CA GLN A 6 6.82 -5.40 10.27
C GLN A 6 6.37 -5.39 11.73
N GLN A 7 6.41 -6.54 12.42
CA GLN A 7 6.03 -6.64 13.83
C GLN A 7 6.94 -5.81 14.74
N GLN A 8 8.24 -5.72 14.44
CA GLN A 8 9.17 -4.84 15.18
C GLN A 8 8.78 -3.36 15.07
N VAL A 9 8.43 -2.91 13.86
CA VAL A 9 8.01 -1.50 13.65
C VAL A 9 6.67 -1.23 14.34
N LEU A 10 5.70 -2.15 14.23
CA LEU A 10 4.41 -2.03 14.92
C LEU A 10 4.57 -2.02 16.45
N ALA A 11 5.48 -2.84 17.00
CA ALA A 11 5.76 -2.83 18.44
C ALA A 11 6.38 -1.51 18.91
N MET A 12 7.30 -0.94 18.12
CA MET A 12 7.87 0.38 18.41
C MET A 12 6.82 1.49 18.33
N TYR A 13 5.95 1.44 17.30
CA TYR A 13 4.81 2.34 17.17
C TYR A 13 3.89 2.25 18.39
N GLN A 14 3.52 1.03 18.79
CA GLN A 14 2.69 0.80 19.97
C GLN A 14 3.31 1.43 21.22
N LYS A 15 4.59 1.16 21.47
CA LYS A 15 5.32 1.70 22.61
C LYS A 15 5.38 3.23 22.61
N MET A 16 5.70 3.84 21.46
CA MET A 16 5.91 5.29 21.38
C MET A 16 4.62 6.10 21.36
N PHE A 17 3.60 5.59 20.66
CA PHE A 17 2.44 6.42 20.31
C PHE A 17 1.12 5.97 20.96
N VAL A 18 1.02 4.72 21.40
CA VAL A 18 -0.19 4.21 22.05
C VAL A 18 0.00 4.09 23.55
N ASP A 19 1.10 3.44 23.99
CA ASP A 19 1.36 3.20 25.41
C ASP A 19 1.96 4.42 26.12
N SER A 20 2.46 5.42 25.36
CA SER A 20 3.08 6.64 25.89
C SER A 20 2.23 7.86 25.52
N PRO A 21 1.26 8.26 26.36
CA PRO A 21 0.47 9.46 26.13
C PRO A 21 1.35 10.71 26.04
N ASN A 22 1.02 11.61 25.12
CA ASN A 22 1.71 12.90 24.97
C ASN A 22 0.68 13.97 24.58
N ASP A 23 0.38 14.87 25.50
CA ASP A 23 -0.61 15.93 25.33
C ASP A 23 -0.22 16.98 24.28
N ASN A 24 1.05 16.99 23.84
CA ASN A 24 1.52 17.87 22.77
C ASN A 24 1.11 17.40 21.37
N ARG A 25 0.63 16.16 21.24
CA ARG A 25 0.14 15.66 19.94
C ARG A 25 -1.20 16.30 19.61
N LYS A 26 -1.29 16.85 18.40
CA LYS A 26 -2.52 17.46 17.90
C LYS A 26 -3.34 16.42 17.14
N THR A 27 -4.65 16.48 17.28
CA THR A 27 -5.55 15.70 16.42
C THR A 27 -6.19 16.65 15.41
N CYS A 28 -6.14 16.27 14.13
CA CYS A 28 -6.79 16.98 13.03
C CYS A 28 -7.58 15.98 12.16
N ARG A 29 -8.27 16.48 11.17
CA ARG A 29 -8.84 15.62 10.12
C ARG A 29 -7.72 15.14 9.19
N ALA A 30 -7.85 13.93 8.67
CA ALA A 30 -6.83 13.39 7.76
C ALA A 30 -6.65 14.27 6.50
N ASP A 31 -7.73 14.88 5.97
CA ASP A 31 -7.66 15.75 4.79
C ASP A 31 -7.13 17.16 5.08
N GLU A 32 -6.90 17.52 6.34
CA GLU A 32 -6.18 18.74 6.73
C GLU A 32 -4.66 18.51 6.70
N TYR A 33 -4.21 17.27 6.88
CA TYR A 33 -2.79 16.93 6.90
C TYR A 33 -2.30 16.34 5.57
N PHE A 34 -3.13 15.55 4.90
CA PHE A 34 -2.80 14.85 3.66
C PHE A 34 -3.65 15.35 2.48
N ASP A 35 -3.06 15.43 1.29
CA ASP A 35 -3.85 15.50 0.05
C ASP A 35 -4.43 14.11 -0.26
N ILE A 36 -5.69 13.89 0.10
CA ILE A 36 -6.35 12.61 -0.07
C ILE A 36 -7.13 12.58 -1.38
N SER A 37 -6.66 11.79 -2.33
CA SER A 37 -7.37 11.45 -3.57
C SER A 37 -7.89 10.02 -3.55
N ILE A 38 -8.80 9.74 -4.47
CA ILE A 38 -9.43 8.42 -4.61
C ILE A 38 -9.17 7.92 -6.03
N GLY A 39 -8.97 6.61 -6.17
CA GLY A 39 -8.82 5.98 -7.45
C GLY A 39 -10.08 5.98 -8.30
N LYS A 40 -10.00 5.47 -9.51
CA LYS A 40 -11.11 5.42 -10.46
C LYS A 40 -11.03 4.18 -11.34
N THR A 41 -12.19 3.57 -11.59
CA THR A 41 -12.35 2.45 -12.51
C THR A 41 -12.96 2.96 -13.81
N PRO A 42 -12.25 2.87 -14.96
CA PRO A 42 -12.85 3.05 -16.26
C PRO A 42 -14.00 2.06 -16.51
N PRO A 43 -14.93 2.33 -17.46
CA PRO A 43 -16.03 1.42 -17.75
C PRO A 43 -15.54 0.02 -18.16
N ARG A 44 -15.90 -1.00 -17.36
CA ARG A 44 -15.46 -2.40 -17.58
C ARG A 44 -16.00 -3.02 -18.88
N LYS A 45 -17.08 -2.47 -19.44
CA LYS A 45 -17.64 -2.94 -20.72
C LYS A 45 -16.72 -2.67 -21.90
N GLU A 46 -15.82 -1.71 -21.80
CA GLU A 46 -14.86 -1.31 -22.81
C GLU A 46 -13.51 -1.98 -22.48
N ALA A 47 -13.34 -3.26 -22.85
CA ALA A 47 -12.17 -4.07 -22.50
C ALA A 47 -10.83 -3.51 -23.02
N GLU A 48 -10.88 -2.60 -24.00
CA GLU A 48 -9.69 -1.95 -24.57
C GLU A 48 -8.87 -1.15 -23.56
N TRP A 49 -9.50 -0.66 -22.47
CA TRP A 49 -8.86 0.16 -21.44
C TRP A 49 -7.99 -0.64 -20.47
N PHE A 50 -8.32 -1.92 -20.27
CA PHE A 50 -7.61 -2.81 -19.37
C PHE A 50 -6.66 -3.72 -20.16
N LYS A 51 -5.47 -3.89 -19.62
CA LYS A 51 -4.41 -4.72 -20.19
C LYS A 51 -3.93 -5.73 -19.16
N THR A 52 -3.40 -6.85 -19.65
CA THR A 52 -2.81 -7.91 -18.83
C THR A 52 -1.28 -7.87 -18.86
N VAL A 53 -0.70 -6.93 -19.60
CA VAL A 53 0.74 -6.77 -19.78
C VAL A 53 1.14 -5.35 -19.42
N GLN A 54 2.22 -5.22 -18.65
CA GLN A 54 2.70 -3.92 -18.15
C GLN A 54 3.30 -3.03 -19.24
N VAL A 55 3.88 -3.61 -20.31
CA VAL A 55 4.60 -2.84 -21.34
C VAL A 55 3.75 -1.68 -21.84
N ASP A 56 4.26 -0.46 -21.71
CA ASP A 56 3.61 0.80 -22.08
C ASP A 56 2.28 1.08 -21.37
N ASN A 57 1.96 0.34 -20.31
CA ASN A 57 0.73 0.50 -19.53
C ASN A 57 1.03 0.84 -18.07
N ILE A 58 0.04 1.45 -17.41
CA ILE A 58 0.16 1.95 -16.05
C ILE A 58 -0.49 0.93 -15.10
N VAL A 59 0.24 0.54 -14.05
CA VAL A 59 -0.25 -0.34 -12.99
C VAL A 59 -1.59 0.18 -12.47
N TRP A 60 -2.61 -0.69 -12.41
CA TRP A 60 -3.92 -0.36 -11.86
C TRP A 60 -4.31 -1.31 -10.74
N VAL A 61 -4.16 -0.82 -9.52
CA VAL A 61 -4.31 -1.61 -8.29
C VAL A 61 -5.77 -1.76 -7.92
N SER A 62 -6.19 -3.00 -7.73
CA SER A 62 -7.49 -3.36 -7.15
C SER A 62 -7.39 -3.68 -5.66
N ILE A 63 -8.54 -3.82 -4.98
CA ILE A 63 -8.57 -4.31 -3.59
C ILE A 63 -7.97 -5.73 -3.50
N ALA A 64 -8.17 -6.58 -4.51
CA ALA A 64 -7.61 -7.92 -4.54
C ALA A 64 -6.08 -7.89 -4.52
N ASP A 65 -5.47 -7.03 -5.36
CA ASP A 65 -4.02 -6.86 -5.41
C ASP A 65 -3.47 -6.40 -4.05
N MET A 66 -4.15 -5.45 -3.37
CA MET A 66 -3.79 -5.03 -2.00
C MET A 66 -3.93 -6.17 -0.96
N GLY A 67 -4.71 -7.20 -1.25
CA GLY A 67 -4.83 -8.37 -0.37
C GLY A 67 -3.70 -9.37 -0.53
N ASN A 68 -3.03 -9.33 -1.67
CA ASN A 68 -1.99 -10.27 -2.07
C ASN A 68 -0.58 -9.66 -2.02
N CYS A 69 -0.46 -8.34 -1.87
CA CYS A 69 0.83 -7.66 -1.74
C CYS A 69 1.35 -7.74 -0.29
N GLY A 70 2.63 -7.44 -0.13
CA GLY A 70 3.25 -7.22 1.18
C GLY A 70 3.01 -5.80 1.71
N LEU A 71 4.01 -5.23 2.37
CA LEU A 71 3.98 -3.83 2.82
C LEU A 71 4.00 -2.87 1.62
N PHE A 72 4.82 -3.18 0.62
CA PHE A 72 4.89 -2.42 -0.63
C PHE A 72 4.11 -3.11 -1.74
N ILE A 73 3.51 -2.30 -2.62
CA ILE A 73 2.86 -2.74 -3.83
C ILE A 73 3.53 -2.11 -5.05
N ALA A 74 4.13 -2.95 -5.91
CA ALA A 74 4.86 -2.54 -7.09
C ALA A 74 4.15 -2.91 -8.38
N ASP A 75 3.23 -3.88 -8.33
CA ASP A 75 2.60 -4.48 -9.50
C ASP A 75 1.15 -4.88 -9.21
N SER A 76 0.40 -5.19 -10.23
CA SER A 76 -1.01 -5.59 -10.16
C SER A 76 -1.36 -6.62 -11.22
N SER A 77 -2.54 -7.20 -11.10
CA SER A 77 -3.08 -8.14 -12.07
C SER A 77 -3.55 -7.49 -13.37
N GLU A 78 -3.82 -6.19 -13.36
CA GLU A 78 -4.33 -5.43 -14.50
C GLU A 78 -3.62 -4.07 -14.62
N TYR A 79 -3.59 -3.56 -15.85
CA TYR A 79 -2.96 -2.28 -16.18
C TYR A 79 -3.94 -1.43 -16.98
N LEU A 80 -3.83 -0.11 -16.89
CA LEU A 80 -4.58 0.82 -17.74
C LEU A 80 -3.70 1.35 -18.87
N SER A 81 -4.29 1.44 -20.07
CA SER A 81 -3.63 2.17 -21.15
C SER A 81 -3.49 3.66 -20.78
N PRO A 82 -2.42 4.35 -21.22
CA PRO A 82 -2.26 5.79 -20.99
C PRO A 82 -3.46 6.62 -21.52
N ALA A 83 -4.07 6.14 -22.62
CA ALA A 83 -5.27 6.75 -23.19
C ALA A 83 -6.47 6.67 -22.23
N ALA A 84 -6.64 5.54 -21.53
CA ALA A 84 -7.69 5.38 -20.50
C ALA A 84 -7.47 6.33 -19.33
N VAL A 85 -6.25 6.42 -18.82
CA VAL A 85 -5.89 7.31 -17.71
C VAL A 85 -6.25 8.75 -18.06
N LYS A 86 -5.88 9.20 -19.27
CA LYS A 86 -6.19 10.56 -19.74
C LYS A 86 -7.69 10.76 -19.98
N LYS A 87 -8.35 9.85 -20.71
CA LYS A 87 -9.78 9.96 -21.09
C LYS A 87 -10.68 10.02 -19.86
N PHE A 88 -10.42 9.20 -18.86
CA PHE A 88 -11.25 9.09 -17.66
C PHE A 88 -10.74 9.92 -16.49
N ASN A 89 -9.67 10.70 -16.66
CA ASN A 89 -9.04 11.47 -15.61
C ASN A 89 -8.79 10.61 -14.35
N VAL A 90 -8.08 9.49 -14.53
CA VAL A 90 -7.71 8.60 -13.43
C VAL A 90 -6.54 9.21 -12.69
N ALA A 91 -6.63 9.33 -11.37
CA ALA A 91 -5.57 9.89 -10.56
C ALA A 91 -4.32 8.99 -10.60
N ILE A 92 -3.19 9.57 -10.96
CA ILE A 92 -1.88 8.92 -10.84
C ILE A 92 -1.38 9.11 -9.42
N VAL A 93 -0.97 8.02 -8.80
CA VAL A 93 -0.44 7.97 -7.44
C VAL A 93 1.08 7.93 -7.51
N PRO A 94 1.77 8.88 -6.87
CA PRO A 94 3.24 8.88 -6.83
C PRO A 94 3.80 7.70 -6.06
N ASP A 95 5.07 7.42 -6.30
CA ASP A 95 5.87 6.51 -5.47
C ASP A 95 5.86 6.94 -3.99
N ASN A 96 6.03 5.96 -3.11
CA ASN A 96 6.05 6.15 -1.66
C ASN A 96 4.80 6.89 -1.13
N THR A 97 3.61 6.43 -1.55
CA THR A 97 2.31 6.94 -1.10
C THR A 97 1.57 5.83 -0.35
N VAL A 98 1.03 6.15 0.83
CA VAL A 98 0.24 5.18 1.60
C VAL A 98 -1.15 5.06 1.01
N LEU A 99 -1.56 3.81 0.75
CA LEU A 99 -2.86 3.43 0.22
C LEU A 99 -3.71 2.80 1.32
N LEU A 100 -5.02 3.09 1.30
CA LEU A 100 -6.00 2.49 2.20
C LEU A 100 -7.24 2.05 1.42
N SER A 101 -7.61 0.76 1.48
CA SER A 101 -8.90 0.31 0.98
C SER A 101 -10.02 0.67 1.95
N PHE A 102 -11.14 1.20 1.46
CA PHE A 102 -12.25 1.68 2.31
C PHE A 102 -13.64 1.22 1.86
N LYS A 103 -13.74 0.46 0.77
CA LYS A 103 -14.98 -0.20 0.33
C LYS A 103 -14.78 -1.71 0.29
N LEU A 104 -15.85 -2.48 0.44
CA LEU A 104 -15.88 -3.94 0.44
C LEU A 104 -15.00 -4.54 1.54
N THR A 105 -13.69 -4.45 1.43
CA THR A 105 -12.70 -4.84 2.46
C THR A 105 -12.01 -3.58 2.95
N VAL A 106 -12.39 -3.08 4.12
CA VAL A 106 -11.79 -1.89 4.74
C VAL A 106 -10.52 -2.28 5.48
N GLY A 107 -9.48 -1.42 5.43
CA GLY A 107 -8.28 -1.59 6.24
C GLY A 107 -7.14 -2.39 5.60
N ARG A 108 -7.19 -2.68 4.28
CA ARG A 108 -5.98 -3.09 3.57
C ARG A 108 -5.11 -1.87 3.34
N ILE A 109 -3.85 -1.96 3.72
CA ILE A 109 -2.91 -0.86 3.66
C ILE A 109 -1.65 -1.34 2.97
N ALA A 110 -1.16 -0.53 2.02
CA ALA A 110 0.11 -0.74 1.33
C ALA A 110 0.78 0.60 1.04
N ILE A 111 2.05 0.58 0.71
CA ILE A 111 2.80 1.75 0.22
C ILE A 111 3.15 1.50 -1.23
N THR A 112 2.94 2.49 -2.09
CA THR A 112 3.28 2.38 -3.51
C THR A 112 4.79 2.24 -3.70
N ASP A 113 5.19 1.32 -4.57
CA ASP A 113 6.54 1.16 -5.06
C ASP A 113 6.53 1.43 -6.57
N GLY A 114 6.78 2.67 -6.91
CA GLY A 114 6.58 3.24 -8.24
C GLY A 114 5.25 3.97 -8.43
N TRP A 115 5.09 4.55 -9.62
CA TRP A 115 3.88 5.27 -10.02
C TRP A 115 2.78 4.31 -10.45
N MET A 116 1.56 4.54 -10.00
CA MET A 116 0.44 3.66 -10.31
C MET A 116 -0.91 4.39 -10.30
N THR A 117 -1.96 3.67 -10.62
CA THR A 117 -3.35 4.08 -10.48
C THR A 117 -4.09 3.04 -9.65
N THR A 118 -5.27 3.36 -9.14
CA THR A 118 -6.06 2.42 -8.34
C THR A 118 -7.54 2.47 -8.70
N ASN A 119 -8.31 1.50 -8.22
CA ASN A 119 -9.76 1.54 -8.31
C ASN A 119 -10.37 2.57 -7.32
N GLU A 120 -11.69 2.82 -7.45
CA GLU A 120 -12.44 3.79 -6.65
C GLU A 120 -12.69 3.37 -5.19
N ALA A 121 -12.15 2.25 -4.77
CA ALA A 121 -12.27 1.76 -3.40
C ALA A 121 -11.01 2.01 -2.56
N ILE A 122 -10.01 2.66 -3.14
CA ILE A 122 -8.71 2.91 -2.52
C ILE A 122 -8.48 4.42 -2.42
N ALA A 123 -8.14 4.86 -1.21
CA ALA A 123 -7.71 6.22 -0.90
C ALA A 123 -6.18 6.30 -0.91
N HIS A 124 -5.66 7.43 -1.40
CA HIS A 124 -4.25 7.74 -1.51
C HIS A 124 -3.91 8.88 -0.56
N PHE A 125 -3.05 8.66 0.41
CA PHE A 125 -2.62 9.66 1.38
C PHE A 125 -1.31 10.30 0.90
N LYS A 126 -1.41 11.34 0.08
CA LYS A 126 -0.26 12.05 -0.47
C LYS A 126 0.23 13.11 0.51
N THR A 127 1.53 13.25 0.64
CA THR A 127 2.17 14.25 1.51
C THR A 127 3.51 14.69 0.95
N GLN A 128 3.92 15.91 1.29
CA GLN A 128 5.28 16.40 1.02
C GLN A 128 6.27 15.91 2.10
N ASN A 129 5.81 15.71 3.33
CA ASN A 129 6.63 15.14 4.40
C ASN A 129 6.64 13.61 4.31
N LYS A 130 7.66 13.06 3.62
CA LYS A 130 7.80 11.61 3.45
C LYS A 130 8.17 10.86 4.73
N PHE A 131 8.70 11.53 5.75
CA PHE A 131 9.02 10.93 7.04
C PHE A 131 7.78 10.46 7.82
N ILE A 132 6.57 10.93 7.44
CA ILE A 132 5.32 10.51 8.06
C ILE A 132 4.81 9.15 7.58
N ASN A 133 5.32 8.61 6.46
CA ASN A 133 4.71 7.45 5.81
C ASN A 133 4.80 6.18 6.65
N GLU A 134 5.92 5.94 7.34
CA GLU A 134 6.08 4.79 8.24
C GLU A 134 5.13 4.90 9.44
N TYR A 135 5.01 6.10 10.02
CA TYR A 135 4.06 6.38 11.08
C TYR A 135 2.62 6.20 10.61
N LEU A 136 2.26 6.80 9.46
CA LEU A 136 0.92 6.69 8.88
C LEU A 136 0.54 5.24 8.59
N TYR A 137 1.47 4.44 8.06
CA TYR A 137 1.24 3.02 7.85
C TYR A 137 0.88 2.31 9.15
N CYS A 138 1.66 2.52 10.21
CA CYS A 138 1.41 1.92 11.52
C CYS A 138 0.13 2.46 12.17
N TYR A 139 -0.12 3.76 12.05
CA TYR A 139 -1.35 4.40 12.52
C TYR A 139 -2.58 3.74 11.90
N LEU A 140 -2.62 3.61 10.58
CA LEU A 140 -3.73 2.98 9.86
C LEU A 140 -3.84 1.48 10.19
N LYS A 141 -2.73 0.76 10.36
CA LYS A 141 -2.73 -0.66 10.78
C LYS A 141 -3.34 -0.87 12.16
N SER A 142 -3.15 0.06 13.06
CA SER A 142 -3.68 0.02 14.43
C SER A 142 -5.07 0.65 14.55
N TYR A 143 -5.57 1.32 13.50
CA TYR A 143 -6.82 2.05 13.53
C TYR A 143 -8.04 1.11 13.55
N ASN A 144 -8.98 1.33 14.46
CA ASN A 144 -10.24 0.59 14.47
C ASN A 144 -11.24 1.21 13.48
N PHE A 145 -11.25 0.71 12.25
CA PHE A 145 -12.15 1.19 11.20
C PHE A 145 -13.65 0.96 11.49
N GLN A 146 -13.99 0.11 12.46
CA GLN A 146 -15.40 -0.10 12.85
C GLN A 146 -15.98 1.13 13.57
N THR A 147 -15.12 2.01 14.09
CA THR A 147 -15.53 3.28 14.69
C THR A 147 -15.87 4.35 13.66
N LEU A 148 -15.51 4.12 12.38
CA LEU A 148 -15.86 5.00 11.27
C LEU A 148 -17.26 4.66 10.77
N GLY A 149 -18.25 5.33 11.26
CA GLY A 149 -19.63 5.15 10.81
C GLY A 149 -20.64 5.56 11.90
N SER A 150 -21.90 5.72 11.55
CA SER A 150 -22.92 6.05 12.54
C SER A 150 -23.27 4.81 13.37
N THR A 151 -23.58 5.03 14.63
CA THR A 151 -23.98 4.03 15.64
C THR A 151 -25.35 3.38 15.38
N SER A 152 -25.96 3.56 14.20
CA SER A 152 -27.19 2.90 13.82
C SER A 152 -26.92 1.50 13.27
N SER A 153 -27.75 0.55 13.62
CA SER A 153 -27.67 -0.90 13.41
C SER A 153 -27.63 -1.40 11.96
N ILE A 154 -27.41 -0.54 10.99
CA ILE A 154 -27.17 -0.89 9.59
C ILE A 154 -25.72 -0.53 9.30
N ALA A 155 -24.91 -1.51 8.89
CA ALA A 155 -23.51 -1.34 8.54
C ALA A 155 -23.33 -0.12 7.62
N THR A 156 -22.83 0.99 8.18
CA THR A 156 -22.64 2.22 7.41
C THR A 156 -21.48 2.00 6.47
N ALA A 157 -21.76 1.97 5.19
CA ALA A 157 -20.73 1.84 4.16
C ALA A 157 -19.73 3.01 4.30
N VAL A 158 -18.49 2.68 4.59
CA VAL A 158 -17.41 3.67 4.64
C VAL A 158 -17.26 4.28 3.24
N ASN A 159 -17.30 5.60 3.17
CA ASN A 159 -17.16 6.35 1.93
C ASN A 159 -15.98 7.31 1.98
N SER A 160 -15.66 7.92 0.84
CA SER A 160 -14.50 8.81 0.74
C SER A 160 -14.56 10.03 1.67
N LYS A 161 -15.76 10.55 1.97
CA LYS A 161 -15.92 11.69 2.89
C LYS A 161 -15.55 11.28 4.32
N ILE A 162 -15.95 10.07 4.73
CA ILE A 162 -15.62 9.52 6.05
C ILE A 162 -14.11 9.31 6.18
N ILE A 163 -13.46 8.74 5.16
CA ILE A 163 -11.99 8.56 5.16
C ILE A 163 -11.26 9.90 5.22
N LYS A 164 -11.70 10.89 4.45
CA LYS A 164 -11.11 12.24 4.48
C LYS A 164 -11.26 12.92 5.86
N ALA A 165 -12.41 12.71 6.50
CA ALA A 165 -12.73 13.31 7.80
C ALA A 165 -12.25 12.47 8.99
N MET A 166 -11.61 11.29 8.78
CA MET A 166 -11.15 10.48 9.90
C MET A 166 -10.15 11.25 10.76
N PRO A 167 -10.17 11.06 12.08
CA PRO A 167 -9.18 11.67 12.96
C PRO A 167 -7.78 11.18 12.60
N PHE A 168 -6.83 12.08 12.69
CA PHE A 168 -5.41 11.78 12.54
C PHE A 168 -4.63 12.45 13.67
N VAL A 169 -3.91 11.65 14.44
CA VAL A 169 -3.05 12.14 15.51
C VAL A 169 -1.70 12.48 14.91
N VAL A 170 -1.34 13.75 14.93
CA VAL A 170 -0.08 14.26 14.40
C VAL A 170 1.00 14.08 15.48
N PRO A 171 2.06 13.29 15.21
CA PRO A 171 3.18 13.19 16.15
C PRO A 171 3.94 14.53 16.23
N THR A 172 4.67 14.76 17.29
CA THR A 172 5.61 15.89 17.34
C THR A 172 6.79 15.62 16.37
N ASP A 173 7.48 16.68 15.95
CA ASP A 173 8.61 16.54 15.03
C ASP A 173 9.73 15.66 15.60
N ASP A 174 10.00 15.77 16.91
CA ASP A 174 10.99 14.93 17.60
C ASP A 174 10.58 13.45 17.63
N GLU A 175 9.31 13.16 17.95
CA GLU A 175 8.79 11.80 17.93
C GLU A 175 8.84 11.20 16.52
N LEU A 176 8.47 12.01 15.52
CA LEU A 176 8.50 11.59 14.13
C LEU A 176 9.92 11.29 13.66
N ALA A 177 10.89 12.14 14.01
CA ALA A 177 12.28 11.94 13.67
C ALA A 177 12.86 10.67 14.31
N VAL A 178 12.58 10.43 15.59
CA VAL A 178 13.01 9.21 16.29
C VAL A 178 12.38 7.97 15.66
N PHE A 179 11.08 8.00 15.39
CA PHE A 179 10.39 6.87 14.79
C PHE A 179 10.85 6.59 13.36
N HIS A 180 10.97 7.61 12.53
CA HIS A 180 11.46 7.49 11.16
C HIS A 180 12.87 6.89 11.11
N ASN A 181 13.81 7.38 11.93
CA ASN A 181 15.16 6.86 11.99
C ASN A 181 15.22 5.37 12.37
N PHE A 182 14.26 4.88 13.16
CA PHE A 182 14.13 3.47 13.48
C PHE A 182 13.42 2.68 12.36
N ALA A 183 12.30 3.20 11.85
CA ALA A 183 11.40 2.45 10.97
C ALA A 183 11.86 2.42 9.50
N ALA A 184 12.40 3.53 9.00
CA ALA A 184 12.77 3.65 7.58
C ALA A 184 13.79 2.59 7.11
N PRO A 185 14.89 2.29 7.84
CA PRO A 185 15.81 1.22 7.44
C PRO A 185 15.13 -0.15 7.39
N ILE A 186 14.17 -0.39 8.27
CA ILE A 186 13.42 -1.65 8.31
C ILE A 186 12.48 -1.74 7.10
N PHE A 187 11.79 -0.64 6.74
CA PHE A 187 10.92 -0.58 5.57
C PHE A 187 11.72 -0.78 4.28
N GLU A 188 12.88 -0.14 4.15
CA GLU A 188 13.79 -0.35 3.01
C GLU A 188 14.26 -1.82 2.93
N LYS A 189 14.56 -2.46 4.06
CA LYS A 189 14.91 -3.88 4.07
C LYS A 189 13.74 -4.76 3.63
N ILE A 190 12.51 -4.46 4.08
CA ILE A 190 11.31 -5.18 3.64
C ILE A 190 11.13 -5.01 2.13
N LYS A 191 11.25 -3.79 1.61
CA LYS A 191 11.16 -3.49 0.17
C LYS A 191 12.18 -4.30 -0.63
N ALA A 192 13.44 -4.28 -0.22
CA ALA A 192 14.50 -5.07 -0.86
C ALA A 192 14.20 -6.57 -0.86
N CYS A 193 13.74 -7.13 0.27
CA CYS A 193 13.35 -8.54 0.35
C CYS A 193 12.11 -8.86 -0.51
N GLN A 194 11.16 -7.94 -0.69
CA GLN A 194 10.02 -8.15 -1.59
C GLN A 194 10.49 -8.21 -3.05
N HIS A 195 11.40 -7.30 -3.47
CA HIS A 195 11.99 -7.33 -4.81
C HIS A 195 12.78 -8.63 -5.05
N GLU A 196 13.61 -9.04 -4.10
CA GLU A 196 14.37 -10.29 -4.19
C GLU A 196 13.44 -11.51 -4.35
N ASN A 197 12.36 -11.57 -3.56
CA ASN A 197 11.37 -12.65 -3.67
C ASN A 197 10.73 -12.70 -5.07
N VAL A 198 10.42 -11.56 -5.67
CA VAL A 198 9.89 -11.49 -7.06
C VAL A 198 10.91 -12.02 -8.05
N GLN A 199 12.18 -11.63 -7.91
CA GLN A 199 13.27 -12.10 -8.79
C GLN A 199 13.49 -13.61 -8.65
N LEU A 200 13.55 -14.12 -7.42
CA LEU A 200 13.70 -15.54 -7.15
C LEU A 200 12.52 -16.36 -7.68
N THR A 201 11.31 -15.86 -7.56
CA THR A 201 10.12 -16.50 -8.12
C THR A 201 10.20 -16.58 -9.64
N ARG A 202 10.56 -15.49 -10.33
CA ARG A 202 10.75 -15.48 -11.79
C ARG A 202 11.85 -16.44 -12.22
N LEU A 203 12.97 -16.48 -11.49
CA LEU A 203 14.07 -17.39 -11.76
C LEU A 203 13.62 -18.86 -11.62
N ARG A 204 12.96 -19.22 -10.52
CA ARG A 204 12.40 -20.55 -10.30
C ARG A 204 11.46 -20.93 -11.45
N ASP A 205 10.53 -20.08 -11.81
CA ASP A 205 9.49 -20.35 -12.82
C ASP A 205 10.09 -20.48 -14.23
N SER A 206 11.24 -19.83 -14.48
CA SER A 206 11.99 -19.98 -15.72
C SER A 206 12.85 -21.25 -15.79
N LEU A 207 13.41 -21.68 -14.65
CA LEU A 207 14.31 -22.82 -14.58
C LEU A 207 13.56 -24.17 -14.42
N LEU A 208 12.47 -24.18 -13.65
CA LEU A 208 11.75 -25.42 -13.33
C LEU A 208 11.30 -26.20 -14.58
N PRO A 209 10.70 -25.61 -15.63
CA PRO A 209 10.35 -26.34 -16.85
C PRO A 209 11.57 -26.93 -17.56
N LYS A 210 12.70 -26.23 -17.57
CA LYS A 210 13.95 -26.65 -18.23
C LYS A 210 14.61 -27.81 -17.50
N LEU A 211 14.54 -27.81 -16.16
CA LEU A 211 14.99 -28.92 -15.34
C LEU A 211 14.11 -30.16 -15.55
N MET A 212 12.78 -29.96 -15.60
CA MET A 212 11.83 -31.07 -15.78
C MET A 212 11.90 -31.69 -17.20
N SER A 213 12.24 -30.89 -18.21
CA SER A 213 12.42 -31.37 -19.60
C SER A 213 13.80 -32.01 -19.85
N GLY A 214 14.74 -31.91 -18.91
CA GLY A 214 16.11 -32.36 -19.07
C GLY A 214 16.97 -31.44 -19.98
N GLU A 215 16.48 -30.24 -20.31
CA GLU A 215 17.26 -29.22 -21.04
C GLU A 215 18.46 -28.74 -20.24
N ILE A 216 18.32 -28.71 -18.91
CA ILE A 216 19.42 -28.42 -17.98
C ILE A 216 19.79 -29.71 -17.24
N ASP A 217 21.02 -30.18 -17.46
CA ASP A 217 21.58 -31.32 -16.76
C ASP A 217 22.14 -30.84 -15.41
N VAL A 218 21.69 -31.49 -14.32
CA VAL A 218 22.15 -31.21 -12.95
C VAL A 218 22.94 -32.35 -12.34
N SER A 219 23.30 -33.38 -13.13
CA SER A 219 24.01 -34.57 -12.64
C SER A 219 25.37 -34.25 -11.99
N GLU A 220 25.98 -33.13 -12.33
CA GLU A 220 27.27 -32.69 -11.78
C GLU A 220 27.16 -31.63 -10.67
N VAL A 221 25.94 -31.19 -10.29
CA VAL A 221 25.74 -30.22 -9.22
C VAL A 221 25.94 -30.88 -7.87
N LYS A 222 27.05 -30.55 -7.22
CA LYS A 222 27.28 -30.99 -5.81
C LYS A 222 26.44 -30.14 -4.87
N ILE A 223 25.54 -30.76 -4.14
CA ILE A 223 24.70 -30.13 -3.09
C ILE A 223 25.48 -30.16 -1.77
#